data_547f469085428933ba0c953171481ac9
#
_entry.id   547f469085428933ba0c953171481ac9
#
_cell.length_a   1.000
_cell.length_b   1.000
_cell.length_c   1.000
_cell.angle_alpha   90.00
_cell.angle_beta   90.00
_cell.angle_gamma   90.00
#
_symmetry.space_group_name_H-M   'P 1'
#
loop_
_entity.id
_entity.type
_entity.pdbx_description
1 polymer ?
#
loop_
_entity_poly.entity_id
_entity_poly.type
_entity_poly.pdbx_seq_one_letter_code
_entity_poly.pdbx_strand_id
1 'polypeptide(L)'
;MCKTILVVGASGYVGSHLVPELLNKGHRVKATGRNLQLLRKRGWNDLEHLELIHLDLSDNSDLTDLLHDVDIVYFLVHGMNHGHDFIDFELECARHFSQYLEKSHVEQVIYLGALQSEDAASTHLIARKETGNILRSSGKTIIELRAGIIIGPGSAAFEVMRDFVSHLPVMLTPKWVTSRNSPIALRNLLFYLTELIKKPTHESMIFDVAGPEQLTYREQMVRLGKLINKKIRVIPLKFLSPALAAYWLRFITSVPTNIARALINGLQYDLPADGSKLQAYIPQVLISYDDAVAEALEMNDEIIDSEIWGFDPDALSRWQPDYGYYPKQAGYTLKTDASCEDLWRQVQLVGGDEGYFFANGLWRLREWMDAMIGGNALERYRRDPNHLELGDRIDSWKVISLEENHFLSLLFGMKAPGLGRLEFTINDHGEYRTIDIRAWWHPKGFKGLLYWFAMMPAHLFIFRGMTHQLVKRCKAKAKDGQIDTV
;
A
#
# COMPACT_ATOMS: atom_id res chain seq x y z
N MET A 1 18.59 27.37 -3.14
CA MET A 1 19.62 26.82 -2.25
C MET A 1 19.28 25.35 -1.97
N CYS A 2 20.29 24.49 -1.91
CA CYS A 2 20.12 23.10 -1.46
C CYS A 2 19.79 23.10 0.04
N LYS A 3 18.76 22.36 0.44
CA LYS A 3 18.34 22.16 1.84
C LYS A 3 18.46 20.69 2.20
N THR A 4 18.75 20.40 3.46
CA THR A 4 18.64 19.04 4.01
C THR A 4 17.24 18.83 4.55
N ILE A 5 16.52 17.88 3.98
CA ILE A 5 15.09 17.66 4.22
C ILE A 5 14.87 16.27 4.81
N LEU A 6 14.24 16.22 5.97
CA LEU A 6 13.80 14.97 6.59
C LEU A 6 12.36 14.67 6.19
N VAL A 7 12.12 13.49 5.60
CA VAL A 7 10.79 12.99 5.29
C VAL A 7 10.42 11.88 6.27
N VAL A 8 9.63 12.22 7.29
CA VAL A 8 9.14 11.26 8.29
C VAL A 8 7.89 10.59 7.74
N GLY A 9 7.99 9.28 7.48
CA GLY A 9 6.94 8.53 6.80
C GLY A 9 7.13 8.44 5.27
N ALA A 10 8.37 8.41 4.81
CA ALA A 10 8.72 8.32 3.39
C ALA A 10 8.18 7.04 2.70
N SER A 11 7.96 5.96 3.45
CA SER A 11 7.34 4.72 2.92
C SER A 11 5.84 4.83 2.68
N GLY A 12 5.18 5.90 3.16
CA GLY A 12 3.76 6.14 2.94
C GLY A 12 3.44 6.64 1.54
N TYR A 13 2.13 6.71 1.22
CA TYR A 13 1.64 7.10 -0.11
C TYR A 13 2.21 8.45 -0.59
N VAL A 14 2.02 9.53 0.18
CA VAL A 14 2.51 10.86 -0.22
C VAL A 14 4.04 10.93 -0.13
N GLY A 15 4.63 10.32 0.91
CA GLY A 15 6.08 10.32 1.10
C GLY A 15 6.84 9.69 -0.07
N SER A 16 6.31 8.58 -0.60
CA SER A 16 6.93 7.88 -1.72
C SER A 16 6.97 8.67 -3.03
N HIS A 17 6.01 9.54 -3.25
CA HIS A 17 5.99 10.45 -4.41
C HIS A 17 6.77 11.75 -4.14
N LEU A 18 6.80 12.20 -2.88
CA LEU A 18 7.47 13.43 -2.50
C LEU A 18 9.00 13.31 -2.55
N VAL A 19 9.56 12.18 -2.09
CA VAL A 19 11.02 11.97 -2.05
C VAL A 19 11.69 12.17 -3.42
N PRO A 20 11.25 11.53 -4.51
CA PRO A 20 11.81 11.79 -5.85
C PRO A 20 11.70 13.25 -6.28
N GLU A 21 10.57 13.90 -6.01
CA GLU A 21 10.35 15.31 -6.36
C GLU A 21 11.35 16.25 -5.65
N LEU A 22 11.64 15.99 -4.38
CA LEU A 22 12.61 16.77 -3.61
C LEU A 22 14.05 16.60 -4.15
N LEU A 23 14.42 15.35 -4.48
CA LEU A 23 15.71 15.02 -5.08
C LEU A 23 15.87 15.67 -6.46
N ASN A 24 14.85 15.61 -7.31
CA ASN A 24 14.82 16.24 -8.63
C ASN A 24 14.96 17.78 -8.55
N LYS A 25 14.55 18.39 -7.43
CA LYS A 25 14.74 19.83 -7.16
C LYS A 25 16.13 20.15 -6.56
N GLY A 26 17.00 19.15 -6.41
CA GLY A 26 18.39 19.31 -5.95
C GLY A 26 18.54 19.46 -4.43
N HIS A 27 17.61 18.92 -3.64
CA HIS A 27 17.71 18.88 -2.19
C HIS A 27 18.41 17.58 -1.72
N ARG A 28 18.97 17.61 -0.52
CA ARG A 28 19.38 16.41 0.21
C ARG A 28 18.19 15.86 0.97
N VAL A 29 17.93 14.56 0.86
CA VAL A 29 16.74 13.95 1.49
C VAL A 29 17.15 12.82 2.44
N LYS A 30 16.73 12.92 3.69
CA LYS A 30 16.72 11.85 4.66
C LYS A 30 15.32 11.21 4.66
N ALA A 31 15.19 10.05 4.03
CA ALA A 31 13.92 9.34 3.93
C ALA A 31 13.80 8.28 5.03
N THR A 32 12.77 8.39 5.88
CA THR A 32 12.63 7.49 7.02
C THR A 32 11.45 6.54 6.90
N GLY A 33 11.63 5.36 7.47
CA GLY A 33 10.56 4.36 7.58
C GLY A 33 10.93 3.23 8.52
N ARG A 34 9.93 2.52 9.04
CA ARG A 34 10.09 1.36 9.94
C ARG A 34 10.69 0.14 9.24
N ASN A 35 10.56 0.06 7.94
CA ASN A 35 11.10 -1.04 7.14
C ASN A 35 12.00 -0.49 6.03
N LEU A 36 13.32 -0.57 6.25
CA LEU A 36 14.31 -0.12 5.26
C LEU A 36 14.27 -0.94 3.96
N GLN A 37 13.93 -2.22 4.04
CA GLN A 37 13.83 -3.06 2.83
C GLN A 37 12.72 -2.55 1.90
N LEU A 38 11.59 -2.08 2.48
CA LEU A 38 10.51 -1.48 1.70
C LEU A 38 10.96 -0.19 1.01
N LEU A 39 11.77 0.64 1.68
CA LEU A 39 12.33 1.85 1.08
C LEU A 39 13.34 1.52 -0.03
N ARG A 40 14.19 0.49 0.17
CA ARG A 40 15.17 0.04 -0.83
C ARG A 40 14.50 -0.54 -2.10
N LYS A 41 13.38 -1.25 -1.94
CA LYS A 41 12.62 -1.81 -3.07
C LYS A 41 12.01 -0.75 -4.01
N ARG A 42 11.99 0.52 -3.61
CA ARG A 42 11.47 1.62 -4.43
C ARG A 42 12.43 2.10 -5.54
N GLY A 43 13.56 1.41 -5.75
CA GLY A 43 14.54 1.80 -6.77
C GLY A 43 15.31 3.08 -6.45
N TRP A 44 15.33 3.50 -5.19
CA TRP A 44 15.99 4.74 -4.75
C TRP A 44 17.46 4.57 -4.34
N ASN A 45 17.97 3.33 -4.33
CA ASN A 45 19.29 3.01 -3.78
C ASN A 45 20.46 3.77 -4.43
N ASP A 46 20.30 4.14 -5.70
CA ASP A 46 21.35 4.79 -6.49
C ASP A 46 21.11 6.29 -6.71
N LEU A 47 20.13 6.87 -6.01
CA LEU A 47 19.85 8.30 -6.13
C LEU A 47 20.85 9.10 -5.29
N GLU A 48 21.55 10.02 -5.94
CA GLU A 48 22.45 10.95 -5.26
C GLU A 48 21.69 11.81 -4.25
N HIS A 49 22.33 12.14 -3.14
CA HIS A 49 21.77 12.99 -2.07
C HIS A 49 20.59 12.36 -1.29
N LEU A 50 20.39 11.04 -1.37
CA LEU A 50 19.39 10.32 -0.58
C LEU A 50 20.05 9.49 0.52
N GLU A 51 19.55 9.61 1.73
CA GLU A 51 19.87 8.77 2.87
C GLU A 51 18.62 8.03 3.35
N LEU A 52 18.68 6.69 3.41
CA LEU A 52 17.58 5.85 3.91
C LEU A 52 17.82 5.52 5.38
N ILE A 53 16.91 5.93 6.26
CA ILE A 53 17.07 5.82 7.71
C ILE A 53 15.93 5.00 8.31
N HIS A 54 16.31 4.01 9.15
CA HIS A 54 15.33 3.31 9.97
C HIS A 54 14.82 4.26 11.06
N LEU A 55 13.51 4.45 11.14
CA LEU A 55 12.88 5.24 12.18
C LEU A 55 11.54 4.62 12.57
N ASP A 56 11.43 4.21 13.83
CA ASP A 56 10.17 3.90 14.49
C ASP A 56 9.92 4.92 15.60
N LEU A 57 8.94 5.79 15.44
CA LEU A 57 8.63 6.81 16.44
C LEU A 57 7.92 6.25 17.68
N SER A 58 7.52 4.98 17.67
CA SER A 58 6.99 4.30 18.87
C SER A 58 8.09 3.83 19.81
N ASP A 59 9.31 3.70 19.29
CA ASP A 59 10.49 3.41 20.11
C ASP A 59 10.94 4.72 20.75
N ASN A 60 11.26 4.72 22.03
CA ASN A 60 11.78 5.90 22.73
C ASN A 60 13.28 6.15 22.40
N SER A 61 13.60 6.12 21.10
CA SER A 61 14.96 6.36 20.59
C SER A 61 15.29 7.85 20.60
N ASP A 62 16.57 8.18 20.82
CA ASP A 62 17.06 9.55 20.72
C ASP A 62 17.09 10.00 19.25
N LEU A 63 16.46 11.14 18.96
CA LEU A 63 16.38 11.72 17.62
C LEU A 63 17.33 12.92 17.42
N THR A 64 18.19 13.20 18.36
CA THR A 64 19.09 14.38 18.34
C THR A 64 20.00 14.37 17.12
N ASP A 65 20.66 13.24 16.86
CA ASP A 65 21.56 13.10 15.71
C ASP A 65 20.80 13.14 14.37
N LEU A 66 19.59 12.57 14.35
CA LEU A 66 18.76 12.60 13.14
C LEU A 66 18.40 14.03 12.71
N LEU A 67 18.14 14.91 13.68
CA LEU A 67 17.70 16.30 13.45
C LEU A 67 18.84 17.31 13.38
N HIS A 68 20.09 16.90 13.65
CA HIS A 68 21.23 17.82 13.82
C HIS A 68 21.48 18.72 12.58
N ASP A 69 21.43 18.17 11.38
CA ASP A 69 21.72 18.86 10.11
C ASP A 69 20.47 19.03 9.21
N VAL A 70 19.27 18.97 9.80
CA VAL A 70 18.01 19.09 9.07
C VAL A 70 17.49 20.52 9.08
N ASP A 71 17.27 21.08 7.89
CA ASP A 71 16.64 22.40 7.72
C ASP A 71 15.12 22.33 7.81
N ILE A 72 14.51 21.36 7.11
CA ILE A 72 13.06 21.23 6.94
C ILE A 72 12.60 19.78 7.21
N VAL A 73 11.48 19.64 7.86
CA VAL A 73 10.84 18.34 8.11
C VAL A 73 9.51 18.26 7.41
N TYR A 74 9.26 17.16 6.69
CA TYR A 74 7.92 16.72 6.32
C TYR A 74 7.44 15.67 7.31
N PHE A 75 6.37 15.98 8.05
CA PHE A 75 5.76 15.03 8.96
C PHE A 75 4.52 14.41 8.29
N LEU A 76 4.67 13.16 7.79
CA LEU A 76 3.66 12.44 7.00
C LEU A 76 3.17 11.16 7.69
N VAL A 77 3.48 10.98 8.97
CA VAL A 77 3.10 9.79 9.74
C VAL A 77 1.60 9.80 10.05
N HIS A 78 1.00 8.63 9.95
CA HIS A 78 -0.37 8.39 10.40
C HIS A 78 -0.54 6.98 10.97
N GLY A 79 -1.41 6.84 11.96
CA GLY A 79 -1.61 5.61 12.72
C GLY A 79 -2.60 4.61 12.14
N MET A 80 -3.29 4.89 11.03
CA MET A 80 -4.42 4.09 10.52
C MET A 80 -4.12 2.59 10.31
N ASN A 81 -2.85 2.22 10.19
CA ASN A 81 -2.42 0.82 10.06
C ASN A 81 -2.35 0.07 11.39
N HIS A 82 -2.42 0.74 12.54
CA HIS A 82 -2.26 0.17 13.89
C HIS A 82 -3.56 -0.37 14.53
N GLY A 83 -4.62 -0.54 13.78
CA GLY A 83 -5.85 -1.16 14.27
C GLY A 83 -6.72 -0.25 15.12
N HIS A 84 -7.19 -0.71 16.30
CA HIS A 84 -8.14 0.05 17.13
C HIS A 84 -7.49 1.20 17.92
N ASP A 85 -6.22 1.06 18.27
CA ASP A 85 -5.48 2.00 19.13
C ASP A 85 -4.66 3.02 18.33
N PHE A 86 -5.00 3.22 17.06
CA PHE A 86 -4.23 4.04 16.15
C PHE A 86 -4.13 5.52 16.57
N ILE A 87 -5.10 6.03 17.35
CA ILE A 87 -5.07 7.41 17.84
C ILE A 87 -3.92 7.58 18.82
N ASP A 88 -3.91 6.77 19.87
CA ASP A 88 -2.90 6.86 20.92
C ASP A 88 -1.51 6.70 20.33
N PHE A 89 -1.33 5.74 19.42
CA PHE A 89 -0.11 5.56 18.67
C PHE A 89 0.30 6.81 17.87
N GLU A 90 -0.63 7.42 17.12
CA GLU A 90 -0.33 8.61 16.31
C GLU A 90 0.06 9.81 17.19
N LEU A 91 -0.66 10.00 18.30
CA LEU A 91 -0.37 11.09 19.23
C LEU A 91 0.93 10.87 20.03
N GLU A 92 1.25 9.64 20.40
CA GLU A 92 2.54 9.29 21.03
C GLU A 92 3.71 9.55 20.10
N CYS A 93 3.63 9.12 18.85
CA CYS A 93 4.63 9.43 17.84
C CYS A 93 4.83 10.93 17.66
N ALA A 94 3.74 11.70 17.62
CA ALA A 94 3.80 13.16 17.50
C ALA A 94 4.44 13.81 18.72
N ARG A 95 4.09 13.38 19.96
CA ARG A 95 4.69 13.89 21.20
C ARG A 95 6.18 13.58 21.28
N HIS A 96 6.55 12.34 20.99
CA HIS A 96 7.96 11.92 20.97
C HIS A 96 8.76 12.78 20.00
N PHE A 97 8.31 12.90 18.76
CA PHE A 97 8.98 13.71 17.76
C PHE A 97 9.07 15.20 18.15
N SER A 98 7.98 15.77 18.70
CA SER A 98 7.89 17.17 19.12
C SER A 98 8.90 17.54 20.20
N GLN A 99 9.23 16.63 21.13
CA GLN A 99 10.21 16.87 22.21
C GLN A 99 11.63 17.09 21.68
N TYR A 100 12.03 16.36 20.62
CA TYR A 100 13.33 16.53 19.97
C TYR A 100 13.32 17.70 18.99
N LEU A 101 12.18 17.91 18.33
CA LEU A 101 11.98 19.03 17.43
C LEU A 101 12.20 20.39 18.12
N GLU A 102 11.68 20.57 19.32
CA GLU A 102 11.87 21.79 20.13
C GLU A 102 13.34 22.18 20.27
N LYS A 103 14.21 21.19 20.52
CA LYS A 103 15.65 21.37 20.78
C LYS A 103 16.49 21.40 19.50
N SER A 104 15.94 21.13 18.35
CA SER A 104 16.64 21.05 17.07
C SER A 104 16.88 22.40 16.41
N HIS A 105 17.68 22.43 15.34
CA HIS A 105 17.88 23.59 14.48
C HIS A 105 16.89 23.66 13.30
N VAL A 106 15.89 22.78 13.25
CA VAL A 106 14.88 22.74 12.19
C VAL A 106 14.19 24.11 12.07
N GLU A 107 14.19 24.67 10.87
CA GLU A 107 13.61 25.98 10.59
C GLU A 107 12.08 25.89 10.42
N GLN A 108 11.60 24.80 9.76
CA GLN A 108 10.21 24.67 9.36
C GLN A 108 9.78 23.20 9.33
N VAL A 109 8.57 22.94 9.78
CA VAL A 109 7.91 21.64 9.65
C VAL A 109 6.68 21.79 8.76
N ILE A 110 6.59 20.95 7.74
CA ILE A 110 5.41 20.84 6.87
C ILE A 110 4.65 19.57 7.29
N TYR A 111 3.46 19.76 7.82
CA TYR A 111 2.58 18.69 8.27
C TYR A 111 1.42 18.50 7.30
N LEU A 112 1.23 17.27 6.83
CA LEU A 112 0.06 16.92 6.02
C LEU A 112 -1.03 16.36 6.92
N GLY A 113 -1.98 17.21 7.29
CA GLY A 113 -3.16 16.88 8.08
C GLY A 113 -4.38 16.53 7.22
N ALA A 114 -5.55 16.49 7.82
CA ALA A 114 -6.84 16.28 7.16
C ALA A 114 -7.76 17.48 7.34
N LEU A 115 -8.66 17.68 6.36
CA LEU A 115 -9.73 18.68 6.47
C LEU A 115 -10.50 18.50 7.78
N GLN A 116 -10.93 19.60 8.36
CA GLN A 116 -11.65 19.63 9.62
C GLN A 116 -13.05 20.22 9.42
N SER A 117 -14.01 19.74 10.21
CA SER A 117 -15.32 20.34 10.37
C SER A 117 -15.64 20.43 11.86
N GLU A 118 -16.36 21.44 12.27
CA GLU A 118 -16.78 21.61 13.68
C GLU A 118 -17.61 20.43 14.19
N ASP A 119 -18.40 19.82 13.30
CA ASP A 119 -19.28 18.68 13.61
C ASP A 119 -18.58 17.32 13.44
N ALA A 120 -17.32 17.28 12.97
CA ALA A 120 -16.65 16.02 12.65
C ALA A 120 -16.12 15.34 13.92
N ALA A 121 -16.82 14.32 14.36
CA ALA A 121 -16.45 13.46 15.49
C ALA A 121 -15.74 12.16 15.06
N SER A 122 -15.23 12.10 13.83
CA SER A 122 -14.46 10.93 13.38
C SER A 122 -13.13 10.84 14.11
N THR A 123 -12.86 9.68 14.70
CA THR A 123 -11.64 9.35 15.43
C THR A 123 -10.37 9.70 14.63
N HIS A 124 -10.39 9.43 13.35
CA HIS A 124 -9.32 9.76 12.43
C HIS A 124 -9.10 11.28 12.28
N LEU A 125 -10.17 12.06 12.11
CA LEU A 125 -10.04 13.52 11.96
C LEU A 125 -9.59 14.19 13.27
N ILE A 126 -10.03 13.67 14.42
CA ILE A 126 -9.57 14.11 15.74
C ILE A 126 -8.07 13.86 15.90
N ALA A 127 -7.59 12.66 15.60
CA ALA A 127 -6.16 12.33 15.68
C ALA A 127 -5.32 13.30 14.84
N ARG A 128 -5.75 13.60 13.61
CA ARG A 128 -5.05 14.55 12.71
C ARG A 128 -5.00 15.97 13.29
N LYS A 129 -6.11 16.44 13.86
CA LYS A 129 -6.17 17.75 14.50
C LYS A 129 -5.22 17.83 15.68
N GLU A 130 -5.25 16.83 16.57
CA GLU A 130 -4.42 16.79 17.76
C GLU A 130 -2.93 16.64 17.42
N THR A 131 -2.58 15.85 16.40
CA THR A 131 -1.20 15.79 15.87
C THR A 131 -0.69 17.17 15.45
N GLY A 132 -1.50 17.95 14.73
CA GLY A 132 -1.15 19.32 14.36
C GLY A 132 -0.98 20.24 15.60
N ASN A 133 -1.80 20.08 16.64
CA ASN A 133 -1.69 20.83 17.89
C ASN A 133 -0.38 20.48 18.63
N ILE A 134 -0.05 19.19 18.73
CA ILE A 134 1.19 18.72 19.36
C ILE A 134 2.43 19.25 18.63
N LEU A 135 2.46 19.18 17.31
CA LEU A 135 3.59 19.71 16.55
C LEU A 135 3.76 21.23 16.77
N ARG A 136 2.67 22.01 16.80
CA ARG A 136 2.73 23.45 17.09
C ARG A 136 3.20 23.76 18.50
N SER A 137 2.97 22.88 19.47
CA SER A 137 3.45 23.07 20.85
C SER A 137 4.98 22.97 20.98
N SER A 138 5.70 22.47 19.96
CA SER A 138 7.16 22.46 19.93
C SER A 138 7.80 23.85 19.81
N GLY A 139 7.02 24.89 19.56
CA GLY A 139 7.52 26.24 19.36
C GLY A 139 8.21 26.47 18.00
N LYS A 140 8.23 25.44 17.13
CA LYS A 140 8.74 25.58 15.76
C LYS A 140 7.68 26.10 14.80
N THR A 141 8.13 26.60 13.66
CA THR A 141 7.21 27.02 12.59
C THR A 141 6.60 25.82 11.91
N ILE A 142 5.28 25.67 12.05
CA ILE A 142 4.53 24.55 11.47
C ILE A 142 3.62 25.07 10.36
N ILE A 143 3.78 24.55 9.15
CA ILE A 143 2.83 24.76 8.06
C ILE A 143 1.98 23.50 7.94
N GLU A 144 0.74 23.59 8.34
CA GLU A 144 -0.23 22.49 8.24
C GLU A 144 -1.02 22.60 6.93
N LEU A 145 -0.90 21.61 6.06
CA LEU A 145 -1.74 21.41 4.89
C LEU A 145 -2.84 20.42 5.22
N ARG A 146 -4.09 20.84 5.19
CA ARG A 146 -5.27 20.00 5.43
C ARG A 146 -5.85 19.54 4.11
N ALA A 147 -5.58 18.29 3.74
CA ALA A 147 -6.08 17.71 2.51
C ALA A 147 -7.31 16.81 2.77
N GLY A 148 -8.22 16.79 1.80
CA GLY A 148 -9.29 15.80 1.70
C GLY A 148 -8.83 14.57 0.91
N ILE A 149 -9.67 14.14 -0.07
CA ILE A 149 -9.31 13.03 -0.94
C ILE A 149 -8.24 13.47 -1.93
N ILE A 150 -7.14 12.73 -1.97
CA ILE A 150 -6.08 12.88 -2.96
C ILE A 150 -6.38 11.91 -4.09
N ILE A 151 -6.49 12.42 -5.32
CA ILE A 151 -6.69 11.61 -6.53
C ILE A 151 -5.33 11.28 -7.12
N GLY A 152 -5.02 10.00 -7.12
CA GLY A 152 -3.79 9.46 -7.67
C GLY A 152 -3.71 7.95 -7.43
N PRO A 153 -2.91 7.20 -8.21
CA PRO A 153 -2.82 5.75 -8.13
C PRO A 153 -2.23 5.34 -6.78
N GLY A 154 -2.86 4.37 -6.10
CA GLY A 154 -2.45 3.91 -4.76
C GLY A 154 -2.98 4.74 -3.60
N SER A 155 -3.64 5.89 -3.83
CA SER A 155 -4.35 6.62 -2.78
C SER A 155 -5.50 5.78 -2.23
N ALA A 156 -5.46 5.43 -0.95
CA ALA A 156 -6.43 4.50 -0.36
C ALA A 156 -7.89 4.95 -0.57
N ALA A 157 -8.19 6.24 -0.44
CA ALA A 157 -9.53 6.77 -0.65
C ALA A 157 -9.98 6.68 -2.13
N PHE A 158 -9.07 6.99 -3.06
CA PHE A 158 -9.32 6.85 -4.48
C PHE A 158 -9.50 5.37 -4.87
N GLU A 159 -8.64 4.48 -4.38
CA GLU A 159 -8.70 3.05 -4.68
C GLU A 159 -9.97 2.38 -4.14
N VAL A 160 -10.45 2.78 -2.95
CA VAL A 160 -11.77 2.33 -2.46
C VAL A 160 -12.87 2.71 -3.45
N MET A 161 -12.90 3.96 -3.92
CA MET A 161 -13.89 4.39 -4.92
C MET A 161 -13.74 3.63 -6.24
N ARG A 162 -12.51 3.43 -6.70
CA ARG A 162 -12.21 2.70 -7.94
C ARG A 162 -12.67 1.25 -7.84
N ASP A 163 -12.39 0.57 -6.73
CA ASP A 163 -12.85 -0.80 -6.48
C ASP A 163 -14.38 -0.88 -6.49
N PHE A 164 -15.08 0.04 -5.84
CA PHE A 164 -16.54 0.08 -5.87
C PHE A 164 -17.08 0.23 -7.30
N VAL A 165 -16.55 1.19 -8.04
CA VAL A 165 -16.99 1.48 -9.41
C VAL A 165 -16.63 0.33 -10.36
N SER A 166 -15.47 -0.29 -10.18
CA SER A 166 -15.00 -1.39 -11.01
C SER A 166 -15.73 -2.71 -10.73
N HIS A 167 -16.07 -2.97 -9.48
CA HIS A 167 -16.63 -4.26 -9.06
C HIS A 167 -18.16 -4.28 -9.01
N LEU A 168 -18.85 -3.14 -8.78
CA LEU A 168 -20.27 -3.11 -8.52
C LEU A 168 -21.06 -2.33 -9.60
N PRO A 169 -21.90 -2.99 -10.40
CA PRO A 169 -22.78 -2.29 -11.36
C PRO A 169 -23.90 -1.51 -10.66
N VAL A 170 -24.31 -1.96 -9.49
CA VAL A 170 -25.29 -1.30 -8.61
C VAL A 170 -24.73 -1.24 -7.19
N MET A 171 -24.66 -0.03 -6.65
CA MET A 171 -24.17 0.24 -5.31
C MET A 171 -25.31 0.71 -4.41
N LEU A 172 -25.61 -0.06 -3.39
CA LEU A 172 -26.49 0.35 -2.29
C LEU A 172 -25.60 1.00 -1.22
N THR A 173 -25.73 2.31 -1.04
CA THR A 173 -24.82 3.09 -0.19
C THR A 173 -25.58 3.75 0.95
N PRO A 174 -24.92 4.00 2.11
CA PRO A 174 -25.48 4.88 3.12
C PRO A 174 -25.64 6.32 2.60
N LYS A 175 -26.37 7.15 3.34
CA LYS A 175 -26.60 8.56 2.97
C LYS A 175 -25.32 9.37 2.78
N TRP A 176 -24.22 9.02 3.44
CA TRP A 176 -22.97 9.76 3.36
C TRP A 176 -22.42 9.88 1.92
N VAL A 177 -22.88 9.06 0.98
CA VAL A 177 -22.49 9.19 -0.42
C VAL A 177 -22.87 10.57 -1.01
N THR A 178 -23.77 11.31 -0.35
CA THR A 178 -24.13 12.68 -0.73
C THR A 178 -23.32 13.75 -0.01
N SER A 179 -22.43 13.38 0.93
CA SER A 179 -21.53 14.34 1.56
C SER A 179 -20.53 14.89 0.57
N ARG A 180 -20.16 16.16 0.76
CA ARG A 180 -19.29 16.92 -0.15
C ARG A 180 -17.86 16.97 0.35
N ASN A 181 -16.95 16.97 -0.57
CA ASN A 181 -15.53 17.21 -0.35
C ASN A 181 -14.91 17.91 -1.57
N SER A 182 -13.67 18.36 -1.42
CA SER A 182 -12.90 19.04 -2.48
C SER A 182 -11.68 18.19 -2.85
N PRO A 183 -11.83 17.17 -3.73
CA PRO A 183 -10.72 16.29 -4.10
C PRO A 183 -9.61 17.07 -4.79
N ILE A 184 -8.35 16.72 -4.51
CA ILE A 184 -7.15 17.32 -5.09
C ILE A 184 -6.35 16.30 -5.87
N ALA A 185 -5.81 16.66 -7.04
CA ALA A 185 -4.86 15.84 -7.77
C ALA A 185 -3.55 15.70 -6.98
N LEU A 186 -2.95 14.50 -6.98
CA LEU A 186 -1.65 14.25 -6.33
C LEU A 186 -0.59 15.25 -6.82
N ARG A 187 -0.51 15.50 -8.12
CA ARG A 187 0.44 16.44 -8.71
C ARG A 187 0.29 17.86 -8.17
N ASN A 188 -0.93 18.35 -7.97
CA ASN A 188 -1.15 19.65 -7.36
C ASN A 188 -0.73 19.68 -5.88
N LEU A 189 -1.00 18.60 -5.12
CA LEU A 189 -0.54 18.49 -3.73
C LEU A 189 0.99 18.48 -3.65
N LEU A 190 1.67 17.69 -4.48
CA LEU A 190 3.14 17.62 -4.51
C LEU A 190 3.75 18.97 -4.90
N PHE A 191 3.12 19.70 -5.82
CA PHE A 191 3.54 21.05 -6.16
C PHE A 191 3.46 21.98 -4.94
N TYR A 192 2.37 21.99 -4.20
CA TYR A 192 2.28 22.79 -2.97
C TYR A 192 3.34 22.39 -1.94
N LEU A 193 3.50 21.09 -1.68
CA LEU A 193 4.50 20.60 -0.75
C LEU A 193 5.90 21.05 -1.11
N THR A 194 6.30 20.95 -2.37
CA THR A 194 7.65 21.31 -2.81
C THR A 194 7.85 22.84 -2.91
N GLU A 195 6.83 23.63 -3.23
CA GLU A 195 6.96 25.09 -3.31
C GLU A 195 6.99 25.78 -1.94
N LEU A 196 6.45 25.13 -0.89
CA LEU A 196 6.56 25.63 0.49
C LEU A 196 8.00 25.76 0.97
N ILE A 197 8.93 24.95 0.47
CA ILE A 197 10.37 25.07 0.78
C ILE A 197 10.93 26.47 0.39
N LYS A 198 10.41 27.04 -0.69
CA LYS A 198 10.83 28.33 -1.22
C LYS A 198 10.20 29.52 -0.50
N LYS A 199 9.28 29.24 0.43
CA LYS A 199 8.50 30.23 1.18
C LYS A 199 8.81 30.13 2.68
N PRO A 200 10.06 30.44 3.12
CA PRO A 200 10.38 30.42 4.54
C PRO A 200 9.49 31.44 5.27
N THR A 201 8.93 31.03 6.38
CA THR A 201 8.11 31.87 7.25
C THR A 201 8.50 31.63 8.70
N HIS A 202 8.24 32.62 9.55
CA HIS A 202 8.44 32.53 10.99
C HIS A 202 7.12 32.33 11.73
N GLU A 203 6.00 32.32 11.00
CA GLU A 203 4.68 32.12 11.57
C GLU A 203 4.10 30.77 11.15
N SER A 204 3.51 30.06 12.10
CA SER A 204 2.77 28.84 11.82
C SER A 204 1.50 29.15 11.05
N MET A 205 1.25 28.39 9.98
CA MET A 205 0.11 28.58 9.09
C MET A 205 -0.70 27.30 8.93
N ILE A 206 -1.99 27.46 8.70
CA ILE A 206 -2.89 26.37 8.37
C ILE A 206 -3.58 26.71 7.05
N PHE A 207 -3.50 25.76 6.10
CA PHE A 207 -4.13 25.89 4.80
C PHE A 207 -4.99 24.67 4.48
N ASP A 208 -6.19 24.92 4.01
CA ASP A 208 -6.97 23.86 3.36
C ASP A 208 -6.45 23.66 1.94
N VAL A 209 -6.30 22.38 1.56
CA VAL A 209 -5.88 21.95 0.24
C VAL A 209 -7.10 21.47 -0.52
N ALA A 210 -7.50 22.22 -1.52
CA ALA A 210 -8.68 21.92 -2.35
C ALA A 210 -8.32 21.84 -3.83
N GLY A 211 -8.95 20.91 -4.53
CA GLY A 211 -9.02 20.97 -6.00
C GLY A 211 -10.02 22.05 -6.47
N PRO A 212 -10.22 22.19 -7.78
CA PRO A 212 -11.07 23.25 -8.33
C PRO A 212 -12.57 23.03 -8.14
N GLU A 213 -12.98 21.82 -7.73
CA GLU A 213 -14.38 21.41 -7.69
C GLU A 213 -14.77 20.89 -6.31
N GLN A 214 -15.99 21.22 -5.86
CA GLN A 214 -16.63 20.57 -4.73
C GLN A 214 -17.62 19.53 -5.24
N LEU A 215 -17.37 18.25 -4.92
CA LEU A 215 -18.14 17.12 -5.42
C LEU A 215 -18.64 16.25 -4.28
N THR A 216 -19.84 15.69 -4.45
CA THR A 216 -20.28 14.58 -3.60
C THR A 216 -19.54 13.28 -3.96
N TYR A 217 -19.44 12.33 -3.03
CA TYR A 217 -18.89 11.01 -3.34
C TYR A 217 -19.64 10.31 -4.47
N ARG A 218 -20.97 10.51 -4.54
CA ARG A 218 -21.78 9.99 -5.64
C ARG A 218 -21.37 10.57 -6.98
N GLU A 219 -21.18 11.88 -7.09
CA GLU A 219 -20.74 12.54 -8.33
C GLU A 219 -19.37 12.03 -8.75
N GLN A 220 -18.42 11.92 -7.79
CA GLN A 220 -17.09 11.38 -8.06
C GLN A 220 -17.18 9.95 -8.61
N MET A 221 -17.93 9.04 -7.96
CA MET A 221 -18.12 7.67 -8.43
C MET A 221 -18.77 7.60 -9.81
N VAL A 222 -19.80 8.41 -10.09
CA VAL A 222 -20.47 8.43 -11.39
C VAL A 222 -19.54 8.94 -12.48
N ARG A 223 -18.75 9.99 -12.21
CA ARG A 223 -17.76 10.53 -13.17
C ARG A 223 -16.66 9.50 -13.43
N LEU A 224 -16.09 8.90 -12.39
CA LEU A 224 -15.13 7.80 -12.51
C LEU A 224 -15.70 6.65 -13.36
N GLY A 225 -16.94 6.24 -13.12
CA GLY A 225 -17.59 5.19 -13.92
C GLY A 225 -17.64 5.53 -15.40
N LYS A 226 -17.94 6.79 -15.76
CA LYS A 226 -17.93 7.25 -17.16
C LYS A 226 -16.53 7.16 -17.78
N LEU A 227 -15.49 7.58 -17.04
CA LEU A 227 -14.11 7.57 -17.52
C LEU A 227 -13.59 6.15 -17.80
N ILE A 228 -13.99 5.17 -16.99
CA ILE A 228 -13.63 3.74 -17.22
C ILE A 228 -14.66 2.96 -18.06
N ASN A 229 -15.58 3.67 -18.76
CA ASN A 229 -16.63 3.10 -19.60
C ASN A 229 -17.56 2.10 -18.88
N LYS A 230 -17.84 2.32 -17.59
CA LYS A 230 -18.77 1.50 -16.80
C LYS A 230 -20.03 2.27 -16.43
N LYS A 231 -21.18 1.67 -16.72
CA LYS A 231 -22.48 2.19 -16.27
C LYS A 231 -22.75 1.71 -14.85
N ILE A 232 -22.72 2.61 -13.90
CA ILE A 232 -22.99 2.33 -12.49
C ILE A 232 -24.27 3.02 -12.02
N ARG A 233 -24.92 2.44 -11.02
CA ARG A 233 -26.06 3.04 -10.33
C ARG A 233 -25.75 3.14 -8.83
N VAL A 234 -25.69 4.35 -8.30
CA VAL A 234 -25.48 4.61 -6.87
C VAL A 234 -26.82 4.98 -6.24
N ILE A 235 -27.31 4.14 -5.35
CA ILE A 235 -28.64 4.28 -4.71
C ILE A 235 -28.42 4.50 -3.21
N PRO A 236 -28.61 5.73 -2.69
CA PRO A 236 -28.49 6.00 -1.27
C PRO A 236 -29.67 5.43 -0.50
N LEU A 237 -29.40 4.62 0.52
CA LEU A 237 -30.40 4.03 1.40
C LEU A 237 -30.41 4.73 2.77
N LYS A 238 -31.59 5.08 3.25
CA LYS A 238 -31.76 5.79 4.54
C LYS A 238 -31.43 4.92 5.76
N PHE A 239 -31.58 3.60 5.64
CA PHE A 239 -31.47 2.65 6.74
C PHE A 239 -30.19 1.82 6.75
N LEU A 240 -29.27 2.04 5.81
CA LEU A 240 -27.99 1.32 5.79
C LEU A 240 -27.04 1.94 6.81
N SER A 241 -26.70 1.20 7.88
CA SER A 241 -25.76 1.69 8.88
C SER A 241 -24.32 1.75 8.34
N PRO A 242 -23.51 2.74 8.76
CA PRO A 242 -22.10 2.81 8.40
C PRO A 242 -21.32 1.55 8.80
N ALA A 243 -21.66 0.93 9.94
CA ALA A 243 -21.02 -0.30 10.41
C ALA A 243 -21.27 -1.49 9.48
N LEU A 244 -22.49 -1.62 8.98
CA LEU A 244 -22.81 -2.67 7.99
C LEU A 244 -22.11 -2.41 6.67
N ALA A 245 -22.07 -1.16 6.21
CA ALA A 245 -21.33 -0.78 5.01
C ALA A 245 -19.83 -1.08 5.16
N ALA A 246 -19.23 -0.75 6.30
CA ALA A 246 -17.83 -1.05 6.61
C ALA A 246 -17.54 -2.57 6.65
N TYR A 247 -18.50 -3.39 7.08
CA TYR A 247 -18.34 -4.84 7.06
C TYR A 247 -18.27 -5.38 5.62
N TRP A 248 -19.13 -4.88 4.73
CA TRP A 248 -19.15 -5.31 3.32
C TRP A 248 -17.93 -4.84 2.52
N LEU A 249 -17.26 -3.76 2.95
CA LEU A 249 -16.05 -3.25 2.30
C LEU A 249 -14.98 -4.31 2.09
N ARG A 250 -14.68 -5.10 3.10
CA ARG A 250 -13.65 -6.14 3.03
C ARG A 250 -13.85 -7.14 1.88
N PHE A 251 -15.10 -7.27 1.40
CA PHE A 251 -15.41 -8.15 0.27
C PHE A 251 -15.21 -7.43 -1.08
N ILE A 252 -15.43 -6.12 -1.14
CA ILE A 252 -15.43 -5.34 -2.39
C ILE A 252 -14.06 -4.77 -2.67
N THR A 253 -13.46 -4.07 -1.69
CA THR A 253 -12.13 -3.47 -1.84
C THR A 253 -11.03 -4.35 -1.26
N SER A 254 -9.82 -4.19 -1.78
CA SER A 254 -8.60 -4.82 -1.25
C SER A 254 -7.78 -3.85 -0.39
N VAL A 255 -8.22 -2.60 -0.26
CA VAL A 255 -7.63 -1.66 0.71
C VAL A 255 -7.74 -2.27 2.12
N PRO A 256 -6.66 -2.22 2.94
CA PRO A 256 -6.68 -2.77 4.30
C PRO A 256 -7.89 -2.30 5.11
N THR A 257 -8.57 -3.24 5.77
CA THR A 257 -9.90 -2.99 6.38
C THR A 257 -9.88 -1.87 7.43
N ASN A 258 -8.80 -1.72 8.18
CA ASN A 258 -8.61 -0.63 9.17
C ASN A 258 -8.60 0.73 8.49
N ILE A 259 -7.84 0.86 7.39
CA ILE A 259 -7.77 2.11 6.61
C ILE A 259 -9.13 2.40 5.99
N ALA A 260 -9.72 1.42 5.31
CA ALA A 260 -11.03 1.59 4.68
C ALA A 260 -12.13 1.98 5.69
N ARG A 261 -12.11 1.38 6.89
CA ARG A 261 -13.05 1.74 7.98
C ARG A 261 -12.82 3.14 8.51
N ALA A 262 -11.58 3.54 8.75
CA ALA A 262 -11.24 4.88 9.22
C ALA A 262 -11.68 5.94 8.21
N LEU A 263 -11.43 5.71 6.92
CA LEU A 263 -11.87 6.58 5.84
C LEU A 263 -13.39 6.72 5.82
N ILE A 264 -14.14 5.61 5.82
CA ILE A 264 -15.61 5.64 5.76
C ILE A 264 -16.22 6.39 6.94
N ASN A 265 -15.66 6.24 8.13
CA ASN A 265 -16.14 7.01 9.28
C ASN A 265 -15.95 8.53 9.10
N GLY A 266 -14.97 8.94 8.30
CA GLY A 266 -14.79 10.35 7.92
C GLY A 266 -15.74 10.83 6.82
N LEU A 267 -16.17 9.92 5.91
CA LEU A 267 -17.00 10.29 4.74
C LEU A 267 -18.41 10.78 5.10
N GLN A 268 -18.90 10.51 6.31
CA GLN A 268 -20.24 10.94 6.74
C GLN A 268 -20.37 12.45 6.97
N TYR A 269 -19.26 13.16 7.02
CA TYR A 269 -19.24 14.60 7.26
C TYR A 269 -19.02 15.35 5.95
N ASP A 270 -19.69 16.48 5.80
CA ASP A 270 -19.34 17.44 4.77
C ASP A 270 -18.00 18.10 5.14
N LEU A 271 -17.03 17.97 4.26
CA LEU A 271 -15.68 18.50 4.42
C LEU A 271 -15.32 19.40 3.24
N PRO A 272 -16.04 20.50 3.02
CA PRO A 272 -15.66 21.47 2.01
C PRO A 272 -14.36 22.12 2.43
N ALA A 273 -13.45 22.32 1.47
CA ALA A 273 -12.20 23.01 1.70
C ALA A 273 -12.20 24.39 1.04
N ASP A 274 -11.70 25.39 1.72
CA ASP A 274 -11.40 26.69 1.13
C ASP A 274 -9.92 26.81 0.77
N GLY A 275 -9.57 26.40 -0.45
CA GLY A 275 -8.21 26.46 -0.98
C GLY A 275 -7.75 27.87 -1.38
N SER A 276 -8.59 28.90 -1.25
CA SER A 276 -8.29 30.26 -1.74
C SER A 276 -7.05 30.88 -1.10
N LYS A 277 -6.84 30.68 0.19
CA LYS A 277 -5.68 31.16 0.93
C LYS A 277 -4.38 30.53 0.44
N LEU A 278 -4.38 29.20 0.24
CA LEU A 278 -3.22 28.48 -0.26
C LEU A 278 -2.94 28.86 -1.73
N GLN A 279 -3.98 28.98 -2.53
CA GLN A 279 -3.89 29.39 -3.93
C GLN A 279 -3.35 30.83 -4.08
N ALA A 280 -3.71 31.73 -3.17
CA ALA A 280 -3.14 33.07 -3.14
C ALA A 280 -1.67 33.08 -2.67
N TYR A 281 -1.31 32.18 -1.75
CA TYR A 281 0.05 32.07 -1.22
C TYR A 281 1.01 31.37 -2.22
N ILE A 282 0.53 30.31 -2.89
CA ILE A 282 1.26 29.55 -3.90
C ILE A 282 0.33 29.34 -5.10
N PRO A 283 0.32 30.27 -6.07
CA PRO A 283 -0.52 30.15 -7.27
C PRO A 283 -0.11 28.96 -8.14
N GLN A 284 -1.09 28.17 -8.58
CA GLN A 284 -0.94 27.10 -9.58
C GLN A 284 -2.22 26.87 -10.37
N VAL A 285 -2.13 26.17 -11.49
CA VAL A 285 -3.30 25.69 -12.22
C VAL A 285 -3.77 24.38 -11.57
N LEU A 286 -4.98 24.39 -11.04
CA LEU A 286 -5.59 23.20 -10.43
C LEU A 286 -6.18 22.30 -11.52
N ILE A 287 -5.87 21.01 -11.40
CA ILE A 287 -6.34 19.98 -12.33
C ILE A 287 -7.77 19.62 -11.96
N SER A 288 -8.65 19.49 -12.97
CA SER A 288 -10.03 19.06 -12.75
C SER A 288 -10.12 17.63 -12.21
N TYR A 289 -11.25 17.28 -11.60
CA TYR A 289 -11.43 15.91 -11.09
C TYR A 289 -11.29 14.86 -12.21
N ASP A 290 -11.87 15.10 -13.37
CA ASP A 290 -11.83 14.15 -14.49
C ASP A 290 -10.40 13.97 -15.03
N ASP A 291 -9.65 15.06 -15.17
CA ASP A 291 -8.25 15.00 -15.62
C ASP A 291 -7.37 14.33 -14.58
N ALA A 292 -7.58 14.62 -13.28
CA ALA A 292 -6.85 13.96 -12.19
C ALA A 292 -7.08 12.44 -12.15
N VAL A 293 -8.32 12.02 -12.40
CA VAL A 293 -8.67 10.59 -12.52
C VAL A 293 -8.04 9.97 -13.76
N ALA A 294 -8.07 10.66 -14.92
CA ALA A 294 -7.44 10.18 -16.15
C ALA A 294 -5.93 9.99 -15.93
N GLU A 295 -5.23 11.00 -15.38
CA GLU A 295 -3.81 10.89 -15.01
C GLU A 295 -3.56 9.71 -14.05
N ALA A 296 -4.41 9.54 -13.03
CA ALA A 296 -4.25 8.46 -12.07
C ALA A 296 -4.42 7.08 -12.69
N LEU A 297 -5.25 6.94 -13.70
CA LEU A 297 -5.45 5.67 -14.42
C LEU A 297 -4.29 5.38 -15.38
N GLU A 298 -3.71 6.40 -16.02
CA GLU A 298 -2.54 6.25 -16.89
C GLU A 298 -1.26 5.93 -16.09
N MET A 299 -1.00 6.65 -14.99
CA MET A 299 0.16 6.43 -14.12
C MET A 299 0.10 5.12 -13.33
N ASN A 300 -1.05 4.46 -13.29
CA ASN A 300 -1.23 3.23 -12.54
C ASN A 300 -0.26 2.13 -13.01
N ASP A 301 0.05 2.10 -14.29
CA ASP A 301 0.96 1.11 -14.87
C ASP A 301 2.40 1.30 -14.36
N GLU A 302 2.89 2.53 -14.25
CA GLU A 302 4.25 2.84 -13.79
C GLU A 302 4.49 2.51 -12.30
N ILE A 303 3.48 2.70 -11.45
CA ILE A 303 3.64 2.55 -9.98
C ILE A 303 3.48 1.10 -9.53
N ILE A 304 2.63 0.33 -10.19
CA ILE A 304 2.45 -1.10 -9.89
C ILE A 304 3.71 -1.89 -10.24
N ASP A 305 4.50 -1.41 -11.18
CA ASP A 305 5.69 -2.07 -11.68
C ASP A 305 6.74 -2.34 -10.59
N SER A 306 7.09 -1.32 -9.82
CA SER A 306 8.27 -1.38 -8.96
C SER A 306 8.04 -2.12 -7.63
N GLU A 307 6.84 -2.02 -7.04
CA GLU A 307 6.60 -2.51 -5.69
C GLU A 307 6.03 -3.94 -5.65
N ILE A 308 5.30 -4.34 -6.69
CA ILE A 308 4.52 -5.57 -6.69
C ILE A 308 5.10 -6.61 -7.67
N TRP A 309 5.51 -6.18 -8.86
CA TRP A 309 5.89 -7.09 -9.95
C TRP A 309 7.38 -7.08 -10.29
N GLY A 310 8.17 -6.20 -9.68
CA GLY A 310 9.63 -6.16 -9.86
C GLY A 310 10.08 -5.91 -11.30
N PHE A 311 9.35 -5.10 -12.07
CA PHE A 311 9.62 -4.84 -13.48
C PHE A 311 9.53 -6.07 -14.40
N ASP A 312 8.77 -7.10 -14.02
CA ASP A 312 8.59 -8.27 -14.87
C ASP A 312 7.75 -7.96 -16.11
N PRO A 313 8.29 -8.11 -17.35
CA PRO A 313 7.58 -7.72 -18.58
C PRO A 313 6.28 -8.49 -18.82
N ASP A 314 6.19 -9.75 -18.35
CA ASP A 314 4.97 -10.55 -18.53
C ASP A 314 3.86 -10.09 -17.57
N ALA A 315 4.23 -9.70 -16.35
CA ALA A 315 3.28 -9.12 -15.41
C ALA A 315 2.72 -7.79 -15.94
N LEU A 316 3.61 -6.92 -16.44
CA LEU A 316 3.26 -5.63 -17.01
C LEU A 316 2.36 -5.75 -18.23
N SER A 317 2.73 -6.60 -19.18
CA SER A 317 1.93 -6.82 -20.40
C SER A 317 0.53 -7.38 -20.13
N ARG A 318 0.32 -8.01 -18.98
CA ARG A 318 -0.96 -8.63 -18.57
C ARG A 318 -1.79 -7.73 -17.65
N TRP A 319 -1.19 -6.69 -17.09
CA TRP A 319 -1.89 -5.75 -16.24
C TRP A 319 -2.95 -4.98 -17.04
N GLN A 320 -4.08 -4.68 -16.42
CA GLN A 320 -5.17 -3.90 -17.02
C GLN A 320 -5.69 -2.88 -16.02
N PRO A 321 -6.06 -1.66 -16.45
CA PRO A 321 -6.53 -0.59 -15.58
C PRO A 321 -7.77 -0.92 -14.73
N ASP A 322 -8.52 -1.97 -15.08
CA ASP A 322 -9.68 -2.43 -14.32
C ASP A 322 -9.36 -3.52 -13.28
N TYR A 323 -8.07 -3.82 -13.04
CA TYR A 323 -7.62 -4.63 -11.92
C TYR A 323 -7.59 -3.81 -10.62
N GLY A 324 -7.92 -4.44 -9.49
CA GLY A 324 -7.77 -3.81 -8.18
C GLY A 324 -6.31 -3.46 -7.89
N TYR A 325 -6.02 -2.22 -7.50
CA TYR A 325 -4.65 -1.79 -7.16
C TYR A 325 -4.08 -2.62 -5.99
N TYR A 326 -4.83 -2.69 -4.89
CA TYR A 326 -4.46 -3.52 -3.76
C TYR A 326 -4.86 -4.98 -4.00
N PRO A 327 -3.99 -5.96 -3.75
CA PRO A 327 -4.33 -7.37 -3.92
C PRO A 327 -5.17 -7.91 -2.77
N LYS A 328 -6.08 -8.82 -3.09
CA LYS A 328 -6.62 -9.77 -2.14
C LYS A 328 -5.52 -10.75 -1.77
N GLN A 329 -5.50 -11.24 -0.54
CA GLN A 329 -4.48 -12.18 -0.09
C GLN A 329 -5.06 -13.33 0.73
N ALA A 330 -4.45 -14.49 0.58
CA ALA A 330 -4.71 -15.68 1.40
C ALA A 330 -3.40 -16.43 1.58
N GLY A 331 -3.09 -16.85 2.78
CA GLY A 331 -1.84 -17.53 3.08
C GLY A 331 -1.83 -18.11 4.47
N TYR A 332 -0.71 -18.72 4.82
CA TYR A 332 -0.47 -19.27 6.13
C TYR A 332 0.99 -19.12 6.53
N THR A 333 1.21 -18.62 7.74
CA THR A 333 2.54 -18.47 8.35
C THR A 333 2.74 -19.54 9.41
N LEU A 334 3.88 -20.21 9.41
CA LEU A 334 4.25 -21.23 10.41
C LEU A 334 5.60 -20.90 11.04
N LYS A 335 5.66 -21.00 12.36
CA LYS A 335 6.89 -20.92 13.14
C LYS A 335 7.59 -22.26 13.15
N THR A 336 8.92 -22.26 12.98
CA THR A 336 9.75 -23.49 12.94
C THR A 336 11.15 -23.22 13.47
N ASP A 337 11.81 -24.30 13.88
CA ASP A 337 13.22 -24.39 14.29
C ASP A 337 14.16 -24.81 13.14
N ALA A 338 13.62 -25.14 11.95
CA ALA A 338 14.44 -25.43 10.77
C ALA A 338 15.28 -24.20 10.36
N SER A 339 16.46 -24.44 9.79
CA SER A 339 17.33 -23.35 9.29
C SER A 339 16.73 -22.65 8.07
N CYS A 340 17.13 -21.41 7.78
CA CYS A 340 16.74 -20.73 6.56
C CYS A 340 17.17 -21.49 5.31
N GLU A 341 18.37 -22.09 5.33
CA GLU A 341 18.92 -22.87 4.22
C GLU A 341 18.11 -24.14 3.93
N ASP A 342 17.69 -24.88 4.98
CA ASP A 342 16.86 -26.08 4.80
C ASP A 342 15.47 -25.74 4.28
N LEU A 343 14.86 -24.67 4.79
CA LEU A 343 13.59 -24.16 4.29
C LEU A 343 13.71 -23.74 2.83
N TRP A 344 14.77 -22.98 2.50
CA TRP A 344 15.02 -22.49 1.16
C TRP A 344 15.23 -23.63 0.16
N ARG A 345 16.04 -24.63 0.53
CA ARG A 345 16.24 -25.84 -0.28
C ARG A 345 14.91 -26.53 -0.61
N GLN A 346 13.95 -26.56 0.32
CA GLN A 346 12.63 -27.11 0.01
C GLN A 346 11.80 -26.15 -0.87
N VAL A 347 11.84 -24.84 -0.62
CA VAL A 347 11.13 -23.85 -1.47
C VAL A 347 11.58 -23.94 -2.91
N GLN A 348 12.87 -24.13 -3.14
CA GLN A 348 13.41 -24.29 -4.49
C GLN A 348 12.89 -25.53 -5.25
N LEU A 349 12.31 -26.51 -4.58
CA LEU A 349 11.76 -27.72 -5.21
C LEU A 349 10.30 -27.56 -5.68
N VAL A 350 9.69 -26.39 -5.53
CA VAL A 350 8.28 -26.16 -5.91
C VAL A 350 8.03 -26.39 -7.39
N GLY A 351 6.94 -27.10 -7.71
CA GLY A 351 6.53 -27.44 -9.09
C GLY A 351 7.21 -28.67 -9.67
N GLY A 352 7.04 -28.91 -10.96
CA GLY A 352 7.55 -30.08 -11.67
C GLY A 352 7.10 -31.39 -11.04
N ASP A 353 8.05 -32.34 -10.88
CA ASP A 353 7.76 -33.69 -10.34
C ASP A 353 7.38 -33.65 -8.85
N GLU A 354 7.94 -32.74 -8.05
CA GLU A 354 7.62 -32.56 -6.64
C GLU A 354 6.24 -31.92 -6.41
N GLY A 355 5.71 -31.25 -7.41
CA GLY A 355 4.45 -30.53 -7.32
C GLY A 355 4.48 -29.38 -6.31
N TYR A 356 3.35 -29.17 -5.65
CA TYR A 356 3.15 -28.05 -4.70
C TYR A 356 3.11 -28.54 -3.25
N PHE A 357 3.83 -29.60 -2.93
CA PHE A 357 3.99 -30.22 -1.60
C PHE A 357 2.71 -30.76 -0.98
N PHE A 358 1.55 -30.20 -1.29
CA PHE A 358 0.27 -30.57 -0.68
C PHE A 358 -0.88 -30.43 -1.68
N ALA A 359 -1.87 -31.33 -1.56
CA ALA A 359 -3.10 -31.33 -2.35
C ALA A 359 -2.89 -31.28 -3.88
N ASN A 360 -1.87 -31.99 -4.39
CA ASN A 360 -1.50 -32.00 -5.82
C ASN A 360 -2.70 -32.36 -6.73
N GLY A 361 -3.70 -33.11 -6.23
CA GLY A 361 -4.94 -33.38 -6.96
C GLY A 361 -5.77 -32.11 -7.26
N LEU A 362 -5.83 -31.16 -6.32
CA LEU A 362 -6.53 -29.89 -6.53
C LEU A 362 -5.78 -28.99 -7.53
N TRP A 363 -4.44 -28.99 -7.49
CA TRP A 363 -3.63 -28.31 -8.48
C TRP A 363 -3.85 -28.87 -9.88
N ARG A 364 -3.86 -30.21 -10.03
CA ARG A 364 -4.16 -30.88 -11.32
C ARG A 364 -5.57 -30.55 -11.82
N LEU A 365 -6.56 -30.51 -10.92
CA LEU A 365 -7.93 -30.12 -11.28
C LEU A 365 -7.94 -28.69 -11.82
N ARG A 366 -7.21 -27.77 -11.18
CA ARG A 366 -7.09 -26.37 -11.62
C ARG A 366 -6.39 -26.24 -12.97
N GLU A 367 -5.31 -27.01 -13.19
CA GLU A 367 -4.60 -27.10 -14.47
C GLU A 367 -5.53 -27.62 -15.59
N TRP A 368 -6.31 -28.66 -15.29
CA TRP A 368 -7.29 -29.21 -16.24
C TRP A 368 -8.40 -28.18 -16.58
N MET A 369 -8.91 -27.48 -15.59
CA MET A 369 -9.87 -26.38 -15.81
C MET A 369 -9.27 -25.27 -16.70
N ASP A 370 -8.01 -24.93 -16.51
CA ASP A 370 -7.30 -23.96 -17.34
C ASP A 370 -7.22 -24.41 -18.81
N ALA A 371 -6.84 -25.67 -19.01
CA ALA A 371 -6.78 -26.25 -20.36
C ALA A 371 -8.12 -26.24 -21.07
N MET A 372 -9.23 -26.50 -20.37
CA MET A 372 -10.60 -26.44 -20.92
C MET A 372 -10.96 -25.04 -21.49
N ILE A 373 -10.39 -23.99 -20.94
CA ILE A 373 -10.59 -22.61 -21.43
C ILE A 373 -9.47 -22.13 -22.33
N GLY A 374 -8.64 -23.08 -22.82
CA GLY A 374 -7.55 -22.83 -23.75
C GLY A 374 -6.30 -22.20 -23.10
N GLY A 375 -6.04 -22.48 -21.85
CA GLY A 375 -4.78 -22.19 -21.15
C GLY A 375 -3.75 -23.32 -21.35
N ASN A 376 -2.50 -23.05 -20.98
CA ASN A 376 -1.36 -23.97 -21.18
C ASN A 376 -0.88 -24.63 -19.87
N ALA A 377 -1.72 -24.69 -18.85
CA ALA A 377 -1.33 -25.16 -17.51
C ALA A 377 -1.02 -26.66 -17.41
N LEU A 378 -1.37 -27.47 -18.42
CA LEU A 378 -1.03 -28.91 -18.46
C LEU A 378 0.43 -29.17 -18.87
N GLU A 379 1.13 -28.19 -19.42
CA GLU A 379 2.53 -28.33 -19.79
C GLU A 379 3.38 -28.18 -18.53
N ARG A 380 3.82 -29.31 -17.98
CA ARG A 380 4.78 -29.31 -16.89
C ARG A 380 6.16 -29.01 -17.44
N TYR A 381 6.70 -27.94 -16.98
CA TYR A 381 8.02 -27.49 -17.36
C TYR A 381 8.81 -27.01 -16.16
N ARG A 382 10.04 -27.45 -16.08
CA ARG A 382 11.02 -26.94 -15.13
C ARG A 382 12.40 -27.08 -15.74
N ARG A 383 13.19 -25.98 -15.75
CA ARG A 383 14.55 -25.96 -16.35
C ARG A 383 15.51 -26.84 -15.56
N ASP A 384 15.54 -26.67 -14.24
CA ASP A 384 16.42 -27.39 -13.31
C ASP A 384 15.59 -27.97 -12.15
N PRO A 385 15.76 -29.28 -11.81
CA PRO A 385 14.98 -29.91 -10.75
C PRO A 385 15.29 -29.38 -9.36
N ASN A 386 16.46 -28.77 -9.12
CA ASN A 386 16.93 -28.38 -7.78
C ASN A 386 17.08 -26.87 -7.61
N HIS A 387 17.30 -26.11 -8.69
CA HIS A 387 17.57 -24.68 -8.63
C HIS A 387 16.61 -23.87 -9.47
N LEU A 388 16.24 -22.70 -8.94
CA LEU A 388 15.43 -21.69 -9.62
C LEU A 388 16.26 -20.44 -9.89
N GLU A 389 16.01 -19.82 -11.03
CA GLU A 389 16.56 -18.54 -11.42
C GLU A 389 15.46 -17.56 -11.79
N LEU A 390 15.77 -16.28 -11.74
CA LEU A 390 14.86 -15.21 -12.16
C LEU A 390 14.46 -15.43 -13.63
N GLY A 391 13.15 -15.40 -13.92
CA GLY A 391 12.61 -15.64 -15.26
C GLY A 391 12.29 -17.11 -15.57
N ASP A 392 12.70 -18.07 -14.73
CA ASP A 392 12.37 -19.50 -14.93
C ASP A 392 10.86 -19.70 -14.99
N ARG A 393 10.45 -20.63 -15.86
CA ARG A 393 9.08 -21.17 -15.86
C ARG A 393 9.01 -22.45 -15.04
N ILE A 394 8.01 -22.52 -14.19
CA ILE A 394 7.71 -23.69 -13.36
C ILE A 394 6.25 -24.05 -13.63
N ASP A 395 6.01 -25.08 -14.44
CA ASP A 395 4.67 -25.41 -14.90
C ASP A 395 3.98 -24.17 -15.52
N SER A 396 2.90 -23.69 -14.93
CA SER A 396 2.18 -22.47 -15.35
C SER A 396 2.61 -21.18 -14.64
N TRP A 397 3.70 -21.22 -13.87
CA TRP A 397 4.20 -20.07 -13.13
C TRP A 397 5.49 -19.54 -13.75
N LYS A 398 5.80 -18.26 -13.48
CA LYS A 398 7.09 -17.64 -13.82
C LYS A 398 7.73 -17.07 -12.57
N VAL A 399 9.02 -17.31 -12.37
CA VAL A 399 9.80 -16.69 -11.28
C VAL A 399 10.02 -15.22 -11.60
N ILE A 400 9.45 -14.32 -10.80
CA ILE A 400 9.54 -12.87 -10.99
C ILE A 400 10.39 -12.16 -9.94
N SER A 401 10.67 -12.83 -8.83
CA SER A 401 11.60 -12.34 -7.80
C SER A 401 12.17 -13.53 -7.03
N LEU A 402 13.46 -13.46 -6.73
CA LEU A 402 14.16 -14.50 -6.00
C LEU A 402 15.28 -13.87 -5.18
N GLU A 403 15.23 -14.07 -3.86
CA GLU A 403 16.26 -13.68 -2.89
C GLU A 403 16.64 -14.92 -2.09
N GLU A 404 17.89 -15.35 -2.22
CA GLU A 404 18.37 -16.59 -1.60
C GLU A 404 18.14 -16.62 -0.08
N ASN A 405 17.66 -17.76 0.42
CA ASN A 405 17.32 -18.01 1.84
C ASN A 405 16.22 -17.09 2.41
N HIS A 406 15.57 -16.27 1.59
CA HIS A 406 14.59 -15.30 2.06
C HIS A 406 13.27 -15.28 1.29
N PHE A 407 13.29 -15.10 -0.05
CA PHE A 407 12.07 -14.77 -0.78
C PHE A 407 12.01 -15.38 -2.18
N LEU A 408 10.85 -15.92 -2.54
CA LEU A 408 10.50 -16.35 -3.89
C LEU A 408 9.12 -15.84 -4.26
N SER A 409 8.98 -15.21 -5.43
CA SER A 409 7.69 -14.80 -5.99
C SER A 409 7.46 -15.41 -7.37
N LEU A 410 6.29 -16.03 -7.53
CA LEU A 410 5.88 -16.73 -8.75
C LEU A 410 4.66 -16.02 -9.36
N LEU A 411 4.79 -15.54 -10.60
CA LEU A 411 3.68 -14.96 -11.35
C LEU A 411 2.72 -16.04 -11.83
N PHE A 412 1.43 -15.83 -11.61
CA PHE A 412 0.37 -16.73 -12.04
C PHE A 412 0.18 -16.74 -13.56
N GLY A 413 0.37 -17.87 -14.20
CA GLY A 413 0.34 -18.01 -15.64
C GLY A 413 -0.98 -18.54 -16.23
N MET A 414 -1.86 -19.11 -15.40
CA MET A 414 -3.15 -19.66 -15.86
C MET A 414 -4.16 -18.58 -16.23
N LYS A 415 -5.15 -18.90 -17.06
CA LYS A 415 -6.25 -18.01 -17.38
C LYS A 415 -7.21 -17.87 -16.19
N ALA A 416 -7.43 -16.62 -15.79
CA ALA A 416 -8.36 -16.30 -14.72
C ALA A 416 -8.77 -14.82 -14.81
N PRO A 417 -9.91 -14.42 -14.20
CA PRO A 417 -10.35 -13.03 -14.25
C PRO A 417 -9.59 -12.17 -13.23
N GLY A 418 -8.31 -11.97 -13.47
CA GLY A 418 -7.40 -11.20 -12.62
C GLY A 418 -5.94 -11.58 -12.83
N LEU A 419 -5.07 -10.95 -12.07
CA LEU A 419 -3.64 -11.24 -12.05
C LEU A 419 -3.20 -11.60 -10.64
N GLY A 420 -2.30 -12.57 -10.51
CA GLY A 420 -1.89 -13.06 -9.19
C GLY A 420 -0.47 -13.52 -9.14
N ARG A 421 0.02 -13.67 -7.92
CA ARG A 421 1.32 -14.27 -7.62
C ARG A 421 1.23 -15.15 -6.38
N LEU A 422 2.15 -16.08 -6.27
CA LEU A 422 2.36 -16.93 -5.11
C LEU A 422 3.73 -16.61 -4.53
N GLU A 423 3.79 -16.28 -3.25
CA GLU A 423 5.01 -15.90 -2.56
C GLU A 423 5.36 -16.88 -1.45
N PHE A 424 6.65 -17.10 -1.28
CA PHE A 424 7.26 -17.83 -0.19
C PHE A 424 8.22 -16.87 0.51
N THR A 425 8.01 -16.63 1.80
CA THR A 425 8.86 -15.72 2.58
C THR A 425 9.40 -16.43 3.81
N ILE A 426 10.71 -16.40 3.99
CA ILE A 426 11.40 -16.95 5.15
C ILE A 426 11.98 -15.79 5.95
N ASN A 427 11.60 -15.68 7.24
CA ASN A 427 12.17 -14.66 8.13
C ASN A 427 12.90 -15.36 9.29
N ASP A 428 14.15 -14.91 9.54
CA ASP A 428 14.94 -15.31 10.68
C ASP A 428 14.68 -14.36 11.86
N HIS A 429 14.29 -14.93 13.01
CA HIS A 429 14.08 -14.21 14.26
C HIS A 429 15.13 -14.60 15.33
N GLY A 430 16.24 -15.22 14.91
CA GLY A 430 17.30 -15.70 15.79
C GLY A 430 16.96 -17.05 16.45
N GLU A 431 16.09 -17.08 17.44
CA GLU A 431 15.67 -18.31 18.14
C GLU A 431 14.78 -19.23 17.29
N TYR A 432 14.06 -18.67 16.34
CA TYR A 432 13.15 -19.42 15.46
C TYR A 432 13.06 -18.74 14.09
N ARG A 433 12.51 -19.45 13.12
CA ARG A 433 12.21 -18.93 11.78
C ARG A 433 10.71 -18.97 11.52
N THR A 434 10.26 -18.15 10.62
CA THR A 434 8.90 -18.24 10.07
C THR A 434 8.97 -18.47 8.58
N ILE A 435 8.10 -19.39 8.09
CA ILE A 435 7.81 -19.55 6.67
C ILE A 435 6.38 -19.13 6.40
N ASP A 436 6.19 -18.16 5.49
CA ASP A 436 4.88 -17.72 4.99
C ASP A 436 4.71 -18.15 3.55
N ILE A 437 3.57 -18.78 3.23
CA ILE A 437 3.18 -19.10 1.85
C ILE A 437 1.88 -18.38 1.59
N ARG A 438 1.89 -17.46 0.60
CA ARG A 438 0.81 -16.52 0.39
C ARG A 438 0.51 -16.29 -1.07
N ALA A 439 -0.76 -16.41 -1.46
CA ALA A 439 -1.25 -15.96 -2.74
C ALA A 439 -1.74 -14.51 -2.65
N TRP A 440 -1.41 -13.74 -3.67
CA TRP A 440 -1.85 -12.38 -3.90
C TRP A 440 -2.67 -12.34 -5.18
N TRP A 441 -3.78 -11.64 -5.19
CA TRP A 441 -4.71 -11.62 -6.28
C TRP A 441 -5.28 -10.24 -6.54
N HIS A 442 -5.08 -9.72 -7.74
CA HIS A 442 -5.67 -8.47 -8.22
C HIS A 442 -6.91 -8.82 -9.06
N PRO A 443 -8.12 -8.73 -8.51
CA PRO A 443 -9.33 -9.15 -9.20
C PRO A 443 -9.65 -8.21 -10.35
N LYS A 444 -10.09 -8.78 -11.49
CA LYS A 444 -10.63 -8.03 -12.62
C LYS A 444 -12.15 -7.91 -12.49
N GLY A 445 -12.63 -6.75 -12.05
CA GLY A 445 -14.04 -6.46 -11.90
C GLY A 445 -14.77 -7.47 -11.00
N PHE A 446 -16.11 -7.50 -11.09
CA PHE A 446 -16.95 -8.38 -10.26
C PHE A 446 -16.66 -9.88 -10.45
N LYS A 447 -16.36 -10.31 -11.68
CA LYS A 447 -16.02 -11.72 -11.97
C LYS A 447 -14.75 -12.17 -11.27
N GLY A 448 -13.73 -11.30 -11.21
CA GLY A 448 -12.48 -11.57 -10.52
C GLY A 448 -12.66 -11.66 -9.00
N LEU A 449 -13.53 -10.84 -8.47
CA LEU A 449 -13.90 -10.86 -7.06
C LEU A 449 -14.66 -12.15 -6.70
N LEU A 450 -15.64 -12.55 -7.50
CA LEU A 450 -16.41 -13.78 -7.31
C LEU A 450 -15.50 -15.01 -7.40
N TYR A 451 -14.60 -15.06 -8.38
CA TYR A 451 -13.60 -16.11 -8.52
C TYR A 451 -12.74 -16.26 -7.26
N TRP A 452 -12.23 -15.13 -6.73
CA TRP A 452 -11.42 -15.15 -5.50
C TRP A 452 -12.16 -15.78 -4.32
N PHE A 453 -13.41 -15.36 -4.08
CA PHE A 453 -14.20 -15.92 -2.96
C PHE A 453 -14.60 -17.37 -3.18
N ALA A 454 -14.88 -17.79 -4.39
CA ALA A 454 -15.13 -19.19 -4.71
C ALA A 454 -13.91 -20.08 -4.43
N MET A 455 -12.70 -19.55 -4.67
CA MET A 455 -11.44 -20.27 -4.41
C MET A 455 -10.95 -20.18 -2.96
N MET A 456 -11.51 -19.29 -2.13
CA MET A 456 -11.03 -19.03 -0.77
C MET A 456 -10.96 -20.29 0.12
N PRO A 457 -11.96 -21.20 0.16
CA PRO A 457 -11.87 -22.41 0.96
C PRO A 457 -10.68 -23.30 0.55
N ALA A 458 -10.45 -23.43 -0.76
CA ALA A 458 -9.30 -24.16 -1.30
C ALA A 458 -7.97 -23.50 -0.92
N HIS A 459 -7.89 -22.18 -1.03
CA HIS A 459 -6.68 -21.43 -0.67
C HIS A 459 -6.30 -21.63 0.80
N LEU A 460 -7.24 -21.49 1.72
CA LEU A 460 -6.99 -21.69 3.15
C LEU A 460 -6.52 -23.12 3.47
N PHE A 461 -7.12 -24.12 2.85
CA PHE A 461 -6.75 -25.52 3.01
C PHE A 461 -5.36 -25.81 2.42
N ILE A 462 -5.13 -25.39 1.16
CA ILE A 462 -3.91 -25.67 0.41
C ILE A 462 -2.70 -25.00 1.08
N PHE A 463 -2.74 -23.71 1.34
CA PHE A 463 -1.56 -22.98 1.86
C PHE A 463 -1.18 -23.42 3.26
N ARG A 464 -2.16 -23.72 4.11
CA ARG A 464 -1.88 -24.35 5.41
C ARG A 464 -1.19 -25.69 5.25
N GLY A 465 -1.69 -26.53 4.37
CA GLY A 465 -1.12 -27.86 4.11
C GLY A 465 0.27 -27.79 3.50
N MET A 466 0.49 -26.91 2.52
CA MET A 466 1.81 -26.66 1.89
C MET A 466 2.85 -26.26 2.93
N THR A 467 2.54 -25.29 3.78
CA THR A 467 3.48 -24.79 4.80
C THR A 467 3.85 -25.89 5.80
N HIS A 468 2.88 -26.67 6.28
CA HIS A 468 3.16 -27.79 7.19
C HIS A 468 3.98 -28.90 6.53
N GLN A 469 3.69 -29.26 5.27
CA GLN A 469 4.44 -30.31 4.57
C GLN A 469 5.87 -29.86 4.26
N LEU A 470 6.08 -28.59 3.89
CA LEU A 470 7.41 -28.06 3.65
C LEU A 470 8.28 -28.15 4.91
N VAL A 471 7.78 -27.70 6.07
CA VAL A 471 8.49 -27.80 7.36
C VAL A 471 8.72 -29.24 7.78
N LYS A 472 7.74 -30.14 7.53
CA LYS A 472 7.88 -31.57 7.83
C LYS A 472 9.02 -32.22 7.01
N ARG A 473 9.16 -31.87 5.73
CA ARG A 473 10.25 -32.35 4.87
C ARG A 473 11.63 -31.90 5.36
N CYS A 474 11.77 -30.67 5.87
CA CYS A 474 13.01 -30.20 6.50
C CYS A 474 13.41 -31.08 7.70
N LYS A 475 12.45 -31.41 8.59
CA LYS A 475 12.70 -32.22 9.80
C LYS A 475 12.99 -33.68 9.49
N ALA A 476 12.44 -34.25 8.42
CA ALA A 476 12.72 -35.63 8.01
C ALA A 476 14.16 -35.78 7.50
N LYS A 477 14.63 -34.86 6.65
CA LYS A 477 16.01 -34.87 6.12
C LYS A 477 17.06 -34.63 7.22
N ALA A 478 16.75 -33.80 8.24
CA ALA A 478 17.65 -33.61 9.38
C ALA A 478 17.87 -34.89 10.21
N LYS A 479 16.88 -35.79 10.25
CA LYS A 479 17.00 -37.11 10.91
C LYS A 479 17.81 -38.12 10.08
N ASP A 480 17.63 -38.09 8.76
CA ASP A 480 18.37 -39.01 7.86
C ASP A 480 19.85 -38.61 7.75
N GLY A 481 20.18 -37.31 7.80
CA GLY A 481 21.56 -36.84 7.81
C GLY A 481 22.32 -37.08 9.12
N GLN A 482 21.65 -37.47 10.22
CA GLN A 482 22.27 -37.88 11.44
C GLN A 482 22.62 -39.39 11.53
N ILE A 483 22.13 -40.19 10.54
CA ILE A 483 22.35 -41.64 10.50
C ILE A 483 23.62 -42.01 9.69
N ASP A 484 24.12 -41.09 8.85
CA ASP A 484 25.33 -41.32 8.01
C ASP A 484 26.64 -40.91 8.67
N THR A 485 26.64 -40.57 9.96
CA THR A 485 27.87 -40.25 10.75
C THR A 485 28.01 -41.14 11.99
N VAL A 486 27.99 -42.47 11.77
CA VAL A 486 28.49 -43.44 12.76
C VAL A 486 29.46 -44.42 12.09
#